data_9db663450e37ab06a7ade087f4163ded
#
_entry.id   9db663450e37ab06a7ade087f4163ded
#
_cell.length_a   1.000
_cell.length_b   1.000
_cell.length_c   1.000
_cell.angle_alpha   90.00
_cell.angle_beta   90.00
_cell.angle_gamma   90.00
#
_symmetry.space_group_name_H-M   'P 1'
#
loop_
_entity.id
_entity.type
_entity.pdbx_description
1 polymer ?
#
loop_
_entity_poly.entity_id
_entity_poly.type
_entity_poly.pdbx_seq_one_letter_code
_entity_poly.pdbx_strand_id
1 'polypeptide(L)'
;MKTVEAFRLLSIAIAASLCFIPNASVACACGCSVFDVGAGTMMPTDSASGFSLWFRYSYMNQNQNWEGTSKAPASDNSDVQIKTSFYTLGGNYVIDRAWIVMAELPAYSRRFTSTDDGTVAGPAGSLYTANLTDLGDMTLTVMYTGLSQDMSTGLSLGVKLPTGNYTGPTGPLGGAEFDRDTLPGTGSTDVVIGAYHIGGLNSDNSLAYFAQARYQFAALTRNDYRPGNDLNGALGLTWSFSARGSQIRVTPLVQLIGSYRERDSGANADPLNSGYRRLLLAPGVEVRLGKVRLYADVEFPIYQFTNAAASGTSDTSGQLVASTLFKAQLACDF
;
A
#
# COMPACT_ATOMS: atom_id res chain seq x y z
N MET A 1 -60.52 -20.20 14.22
CA MET A 1 -60.15 -18.99 13.42
C MET A 1 -59.23 -18.03 14.15
N LYS A 2 -59.24 -17.85 15.47
CA LYS A 2 -58.37 -16.89 16.18
C LYS A 2 -56.91 -17.34 16.34
N THR A 3 -56.57 -18.60 16.26
CA THR A 3 -55.22 -19.16 16.39
C THR A 3 -54.35 -19.02 15.12
N VAL A 4 -54.97 -18.97 13.95
CA VAL A 4 -54.27 -18.84 12.66
C VAL A 4 -53.85 -17.38 12.40
N GLU A 5 -54.60 -16.41 12.86
CA GLU A 5 -54.27 -14.98 12.74
C GLU A 5 -53.12 -14.58 13.68
N ALA A 6 -53.06 -15.17 14.89
CA ALA A 6 -51.94 -14.92 15.80
C ALA A 6 -50.59 -15.44 15.26
N PHE A 7 -50.62 -16.57 14.53
CA PHE A 7 -49.40 -17.12 13.89
C PHE A 7 -48.95 -16.29 12.70
N ARG A 8 -49.87 -15.66 11.91
CA ARG A 8 -49.54 -14.77 10.81
C ARG A 8 -48.96 -13.45 11.31
N LEU A 9 -49.48 -12.87 12.37
CA LEU A 9 -48.96 -11.65 12.98
C LEU A 9 -47.57 -11.86 13.62
N LEU A 10 -47.34 -13.01 14.24
CA LEU A 10 -46.01 -13.34 14.78
C LEU A 10 -44.96 -13.55 13.68
N SER A 11 -45.34 -14.18 12.56
CA SER A 11 -44.43 -14.38 11.40
C SER A 11 -44.08 -13.05 10.70
N ILE A 12 -45.03 -12.08 10.64
CA ILE A 12 -44.75 -10.75 10.09
C ILE A 12 -43.88 -9.92 11.03
N ALA A 13 -44.05 -10.04 12.35
CA ALA A 13 -43.23 -9.36 13.34
C ALA A 13 -41.73 -9.88 13.34
N ILE A 14 -41.54 -11.18 13.14
CA ILE A 14 -40.20 -11.77 13.04
C ILE A 14 -39.53 -11.40 11.71
N ALA A 15 -40.31 -11.33 10.60
CA ALA A 15 -39.78 -10.88 9.30
C ALA A 15 -39.41 -9.39 9.28
N ALA A 16 -40.13 -8.54 10.03
CA ALA A 16 -39.84 -7.11 10.14
C ALA A 16 -38.62 -6.82 11.05
N SER A 17 -38.32 -7.69 12.01
CA SER A 17 -37.14 -7.54 12.90
C SER A 17 -35.82 -7.93 12.22
N LEU A 18 -35.84 -8.62 11.09
CA LEU A 18 -34.65 -9.02 10.34
C LEU A 18 -34.17 -7.97 9.29
N CYS A 19 -34.90 -6.86 9.15
CA CYS A 19 -34.58 -5.81 8.15
C CYS A 19 -33.85 -4.58 8.72
N PHE A 20 -33.50 -4.56 9.99
CA PHE A 20 -32.68 -3.50 10.60
C PHE A 20 -31.36 -4.11 11.11
N ILE A 21 -30.53 -4.57 10.21
CA ILE A 21 -29.09 -4.60 10.46
C ILE A 21 -28.64 -3.19 10.09
N PRO A 22 -28.22 -2.34 11.03
CA PRO A 22 -27.55 -1.12 10.66
C PRO A 22 -26.30 -1.53 9.84
N ASN A 23 -26.25 -1.19 8.56
CA ASN A 23 -25.03 -1.22 7.82
C ASN A 23 -24.11 -0.22 8.53
N ALA A 24 -23.19 -0.71 9.34
CA ALA A 24 -22.07 0.12 9.80
C ALA A 24 -21.36 0.59 8.52
N SER A 25 -21.52 1.84 8.18
CA SER A 25 -20.78 2.44 7.08
C SER A 25 -19.35 2.62 7.56
N VAL A 26 -18.47 1.80 7.02
CA VAL A 26 -17.06 1.77 7.36
C VAL A 26 -16.37 2.76 6.45
N ALA A 27 -15.72 3.76 7.00
CA ALA A 27 -14.92 4.70 6.25
C ALA A 27 -13.66 4.02 5.72
N CYS A 28 -13.28 4.30 4.49
CA CYS A 28 -12.11 3.71 3.88
C CYS A 28 -10.97 4.71 3.77
N ALA A 29 -9.78 4.31 4.14
CA ALA A 29 -8.56 5.08 3.96
C ALA A 29 -7.88 4.72 2.65
N CYS A 30 -7.79 5.67 1.74
CA CYS A 30 -7.18 5.51 0.45
C CYS A 30 -5.69 5.14 0.54
N GLY A 31 -5.36 3.92 0.10
CA GLY A 31 -3.99 3.49 -0.08
C GLY A 31 -3.20 3.39 1.22
N CYS A 32 -3.60 2.49 2.08
CA CYS A 32 -2.86 2.15 3.30
C CYS A 32 -1.56 1.37 3.03
N SER A 33 -1.13 1.26 1.77
CA SER A 33 0.14 0.64 1.39
C SER A 33 1.08 1.65 0.74
N VAL A 34 2.36 1.45 0.93
CA VAL A 34 3.43 2.16 0.21
C VAL A 34 3.60 1.50 -1.16
N PHE A 35 3.84 2.31 -2.19
CA PHE A 35 4.08 1.78 -3.53
C PHE A 35 5.40 1.02 -3.58
N ASP A 36 5.34 -0.26 -3.95
CA ASP A 36 6.51 -1.13 -4.09
C ASP A 36 7.16 -1.00 -5.47
N VAL A 37 7.21 0.21 -5.99
CA VAL A 37 7.89 0.59 -7.23
C VAL A 37 8.74 1.84 -7.00
N GLY A 38 9.61 2.14 -7.94
CA GLY A 38 10.52 3.28 -7.87
C GLY A 38 11.96 2.87 -7.57
N ALA A 39 12.84 3.86 -7.54
CA ALA A 39 14.25 3.64 -7.23
C ALA A 39 14.40 2.96 -5.86
N GLY A 40 15.31 2.01 -5.77
CA GLY A 40 15.56 1.26 -4.52
C GLY A 40 14.65 0.06 -4.29
N THR A 41 13.62 -0.19 -5.08
CA THR A 41 12.73 -1.35 -4.90
C THR A 41 13.13 -2.54 -5.80
N MET A 42 12.77 -2.56 -7.06
CA MET A 42 12.90 -3.73 -7.93
C MET A 42 14.19 -3.76 -8.77
N MET A 43 15.13 -2.83 -8.57
CA MET A 43 16.32 -2.78 -9.41
C MET A 43 17.40 -3.71 -8.88
N PRO A 44 18.02 -4.55 -9.76
CA PRO A 44 19.10 -5.43 -9.36
C PRO A 44 20.30 -4.62 -8.90
N THR A 45 21.11 -5.24 -8.02
CA THR A 45 22.41 -4.69 -7.64
C THR A 45 23.40 -4.89 -8.81
N ASP A 46 24.45 -4.08 -8.89
CA ASP A 46 25.53 -4.23 -9.89
C ASP A 46 26.32 -5.54 -9.76
N SER A 47 25.97 -6.41 -8.80
CA SER A 47 26.66 -7.65 -8.50
C SER A 47 26.18 -8.78 -9.40
N ALA A 48 27.12 -9.49 -10.03
CA ALA A 48 26.81 -10.66 -10.88
C ALA A 48 26.32 -11.89 -10.08
N SER A 49 26.58 -11.93 -8.78
CA SER A 49 26.10 -12.91 -7.80
C SER A 49 26.28 -12.34 -6.40
N GLY A 50 25.53 -12.82 -5.42
CA GLY A 50 25.66 -12.42 -4.03
C GLY A 50 24.33 -12.23 -3.33
N PHE A 51 24.43 -11.83 -2.08
CA PHE A 51 23.28 -11.59 -1.21
C PHE A 51 23.24 -10.12 -0.83
N SER A 52 22.05 -9.52 -0.79
CA SER A 52 21.82 -8.18 -0.27
C SER A 52 20.71 -8.22 0.77
N LEU A 53 20.92 -7.50 1.86
CA LEU A 53 19.90 -7.22 2.86
C LEU A 53 19.56 -5.74 2.82
N TRP A 54 18.29 -5.41 3.04
CA TRP A 54 17.87 -4.03 3.13
C TRP A 54 16.73 -3.85 4.14
N PHE A 55 16.70 -2.65 4.70
CA PHE A 55 15.64 -2.18 5.56
C PHE A 55 15.08 -0.88 5.01
N ARG A 56 13.77 -0.82 4.80
CA ARG A 56 13.05 0.36 4.30
C ARG A 56 12.10 0.87 5.37
N TYR A 57 12.16 2.15 5.58
CA TYR A 57 11.20 2.91 6.36
C TYR A 57 10.40 3.81 5.43
N SER A 58 9.08 3.84 5.60
CA SER A 58 8.23 4.81 4.92
C SER A 58 7.21 5.37 5.90
N TYR A 59 6.84 6.62 5.69
CA TYR A 59 5.87 7.31 6.54
C TYR A 59 4.82 8.03 5.72
N MET A 60 3.58 7.92 6.17
CA MET A 60 2.42 8.54 5.55
C MET A 60 1.49 9.09 6.63
N ASN A 61 0.99 10.32 6.43
CA ASN A 61 -0.05 10.94 7.26
C ASN A 61 -1.24 11.30 6.38
N GLN A 62 -2.29 10.51 6.46
CA GLN A 62 -3.54 10.68 5.75
C GLN A 62 -4.49 11.48 6.64
N ASN A 63 -4.75 12.73 6.29
CA ASN A 63 -5.57 13.66 7.08
C ASN A 63 -6.38 14.63 6.21
N GLN A 64 -6.54 14.33 4.93
CA GLN A 64 -7.32 15.13 4.01
C GLN A 64 -8.40 14.25 3.41
N ASN A 65 -9.67 14.58 3.66
CA ASN A 65 -10.77 13.92 2.98
C ASN A 65 -10.79 14.32 1.50
N TRP A 66 -10.97 13.33 0.61
CA TRP A 66 -10.88 13.51 -0.83
C TRP A 66 -11.99 12.72 -1.53
N GLU A 67 -12.65 13.37 -2.49
CA GLU A 67 -13.69 12.79 -3.31
C GLU A 67 -13.45 13.12 -4.79
N GLY A 68 -13.44 12.10 -5.64
CA GLY A 68 -13.06 12.29 -7.02
C GLY A 68 -11.66 12.91 -7.13
N THR A 69 -11.55 14.06 -7.77
CA THR A 69 -10.29 14.79 -7.98
C THR A 69 -10.10 15.98 -7.05
N SER A 70 -10.95 16.18 -6.03
CA SER A 70 -10.94 17.36 -5.18
C SER A 70 -11.03 17.02 -3.69
N LYS A 71 -10.61 17.97 -2.86
CA LYS A 71 -10.84 17.91 -1.43
C LYS A 71 -12.35 17.92 -1.14
N ALA A 72 -12.77 17.01 -0.27
CA ALA A 72 -14.11 16.99 0.30
C ALA A 72 -14.09 17.59 1.72
N PRO A 73 -15.26 18.02 2.24
CA PRO A 73 -15.38 18.46 3.61
C PRO A 73 -14.92 17.36 4.59
N ALA A 74 -14.20 17.74 5.63
CA ALA A 74 -13.77 16.80 6.67
C ALA A 74 -14.96 16.22 7.44
N SER A 75 -16.08 16.94 7.50
CA SER A 75 -17.32 16.50 8.15
C SER A 75 -18.02 15.34 7.44
N ASP A 76 -17.66 15.09 6.17
CA ASP A 76 -18.30 14.04 5.35
C ASP A 76 -17.63 12.67 5.56
N ASN A 77 -16.60 12.63 6.40
CA ASN A 77 -15.85 11.41 6.72
C ASN A 77 -15.67 11.31 8.23
N SER A 78 -16.08 10.20 8.83
CA SER A 78 -15.88 9.92 10.25
C SER A 78 -14.39 9.77 10.59
N ASP A 79 -13.58 9.31 9.62
CA ASP A 79 -12.14 9.21 9.79
C ASP A 79 -11.49 10.59 9.73
N VAL A 80 -10.69 10.90 10.74
CA VAL A 80 -10.04 12.20 10.89
C VAL A 80 -8.58 12.14 10.46
N GLN A 81 -7.88 11.06 10.84
CA GLN A 81 -6.46 10.93 10.55
C GLN A 81 -5.95 9.50 10.67
N ILE A 82 -5.11 9.09 9.73
CA ILE A 82 -4.35 7.83 9.80
C ILE A 82 -2.88 8.15 9.60
N LYS A 83 -2.08 7.92 10.65
CA LYS A 83 -0.62 7.98 10.59
C LYS A 83 -0.08 6.57 10.51
N THR A 84 0.71 6.27 9.49
CA THR A 84 1.31 4.95 9.33
C THR A 84 2.81 5.06 9.12
N SER A 85 3.57 4.35 9.96
CA SER A 85 4.97 4.02 9.74
C SER A 85 5.06 2.60 9.21
N PHE A 86 5.70 2.43 8.07
CA PHE A 86 5.94 1.15 7.43
C PHE A 86 7.41 0.78 7.61
N TYR A 87 7.67 -0.42 8.04
CA TYR A 87 8.99 -1.00 8.20
C TYR A 87 9.06 -2.25 7.34
N THR A 88 9.91 -2.29 6.34
CA THR A 88 10.06 -3.48 5.50
C THR A 88 11.48 -4.00 5.60
N LEU A 89 11.62 -5.23 6.06
CA LEU A 89 12.86 -5.98 5.96
C LEU A 89 12.82 -6.80 4.67
N GLY A 90 13.85 -6.70 3.86
CA GLY A 90 13.95 -7.45 2.63
C GLY A 90 15.36 -7.97 2.38
N GLY A 91 15.42 -8.98 1.55
CA GLY A 91 16.67 -9.54 1.08
C GLY A 91 16.50 -10.10 -0.32
N ASN A 92 17.57 -10.03 -1.09
CA ASN A 92 17.65 -10.64 -2.41
C ASN A 92 18.93 -11.44 -2.56
N TYR A 93 18.80 -12.57 -3.22
CA TYR A 93 19.90 -13.43 -3.59
C TYR A 93 20.01 -13.50 -5.11
N VAL A 94 21.12 -12.98 -5.64
CA VAL A 94 21.47 -13.06 -7.04
C VAL A 94 22.15 -14.42 -7.26
N ILE A 95 21.42 -15.38 -7.83
CA ILE A 95 21.90 -16.74 -8.12
C ILE A 95 22.97 -16.66 -9.19
N ASP A 96 22.64 -16.00 -10.27
CA ASP A 96 23.48 -15.67 -11.40
C ASP A 96 22.96 -14.41 -12.11
N ARG A 97 23.56 -14.06 -13.23
CA ARG A 97 23.11 -12.89 -14.02
C ARG A 97 21.68 -12.98 -14.56
N ALA A 98 21.06 -14.16 -14.55
CA ALA A 98 19.75 -14.36 -15.08
C ALA A 98 18.65 -14.48 -14.02
N TRP A 99 19.01 -14.85 -12.77
CA TRP A 99 18.00 -15.18 -11.77
C TRP A 99 18.29 -14.52 -10.43
N ILE A 100 17.28 -13.86 -9.89
CA ILE A 100 17.28 -13.24 -8.55
C ILE A 100 16.06 -13.75 -7.80
N VAL A 101 16.25 -14.09 -6.53
CA VAL A 101 15.15 -14.39 -5.60
C VAL A 101 15.11 -13.30 -4.54
N MET A 102 13.93 -12.79 -4.24
CA MET A 102 13.70 -11.73 -3.27
C MET A 102 12.60 -12.12 -2.28
N ALA A 103 12.78 -11.75 -1.03
CA ALA A 103 11.78 -11.86 0.02
C ALA A 103 11.63 -10.51 0.73
N GLU A 104 10.37 -10.13 1.04
CA GLU A 104 10.01 -8.89 1.72
C GLU A 104 9.03 -9.19 2.84
N LEU A 105 9.31 -8.71 4.03
CA LEU A 105 8.45 -8.81 5.20
C LEU A 105 8.15 -7.41 5.74
N PRO A 106 6.96 -6.86 5.49
CA PRO A 106 6.55 -5.58 6.05
C PRO A 106 6.02 -5.72 7.48
N ALA A 107 6.19 -4.66 8.25
CA ALA A 107 5.53 -4.41 9.52
C ALA A 107 4.95 -3.00 9.51
N TYR A 108 3.83 -2.81 10.18
CA TYR A 108 3.13 -1.54 10.23
C TYR A 108 2.97 -1.08 11.66
N SER A 109 3.18 0.21 11.90
CA SER A 109 2.73 0.89 13.11
C SER A 109 1.78 2.01 12.70
N ARG A 110 0.51 1.86 13.05
CA ARG A 110 -0.59 2.71 12.62
C ARG A 110 -1.30 3.33 13.79
N ARG A 111 -1.52 4.64 13.72
CA ARG A 111 -2.39 5.37 14.61
C ARG A 111 -3.58 5.90 13.82
N PHE A 112 -4.75 5.42 14.18
CA PHE A 112 -6.03 5.72 13.56
C PHE A 112 -6.84 6.63 14.50
N THR A 113 -7.37 7.72 14.01
CA THR A 113 -8.24 8.63 14.75
C THR A 113 -9.52 8.83 13.95
N SER A 114 -10.66 8.55 14.56
CA SER A 114 -11.98 8.67 13.96
C SER A 114 -12.98 9.27 14.94
N THR A 115 -14.14 9.64 14.41
CA THR A 115 -15.29 10.12 15.19
C THR A 115 -16.17 8.92 15.53
N ASP A 116 -16.53 8.77 16.80
CA ASP A 116 -17.41 7.69 17.27
C ASP A 116 -18.86 7.96 16.86
N ASP A 117 -19.53 6.95 16.36
CA ASP A 117 -20.97 6.96 16.11
C ASP A 117 -21.81 6.63 17.38
N GLY A 118 -21.13 6.38 18.50
CA GLY A 118 -21.72 5.99 19.77
C GLY A 118 -21.63 4.49 20.04
N THR A 119 -20.96 3.72 19.18
CA THR A 119 -20.86 2.26 19.30
C THR A 119 -19.48 1.76 19.75
N VAL A 120 -18.44 2.57 19.59
CA VAL A 120 -17.04 2.14 19.78
C VAL A 120 -16.48 2.53 21.15
N ALA A 121 -16.36 3.80 21.45
CA ALA A 121 -15.58 4.28 22.60
C ALA A 121 -16.27 5.35 23.48
N GLY A 122 -17.40 5.91 23.04
CA GLY A 122 -18.05 7.00 23.76
C GLY A 122 -19.34 7.49 23.13
N PRO A 123 -19.84 8.66 23.53
CA PRO A 123 -21.00 9.27 22.90
C PRO A 123 -20.75 9.61 21.43
N ALA A 124 -21.79 9.55 20.60
CA ALA A 124 -21.72 9.93 19.20
C ALA A 124 -21.12 11.34 19.03
N GLY A 125 -20.18 11.47 18.10
CA GLY A 125 -19.43 12.71 17.84
C GLY A 125 -18.17 12.89 18.67
N SER A 126 -17.85 12.00 19.63
CA SER A 126 -16.57 12.01 20.34
C SER A 126 -15.44 11.46 19.45
N LEU A 127 -14.22 11.97 19.65
CA LEU A 127 -13.04 11.43 18.97
C LEU A 127 -12.46 10.25 19.75
N TYR A 128 -12.13 9.19 19.05
CA TYR A 128 -11.32 8.10 19.59
C TYR A 128 -10.04 7.90 18.79
N THR A 129 -9.06 7.25 19.41
CA THR A 129 -7.79 6.90 18.77
C THR A 129 -7.45 5.46 19.08
N ALA A 130 -7.21 4.69 18.03
CA ALA A 130 -6.73 3.32 18.11
C ALA A 130 -5.29 3.22 17.56
N ASN A 131 -4.50 2.31 18.12
CA ASN A 131 -3.14 2.05 17.67
C ASN A 131 -2.99 0.58 17.32
N LEU A 132 -2.34 0.30 16.20
CA LEU A 132 -2.08 -1.04 15.72
C LEU A 132 -0.61 -1.15 15.32
N THR A 133 0.09 -2.16 15.84
CA THR A 133 1.43 -2.52 15.37
C THR A 133 1.46 -4.01 15.14
N ASP A 134 1.71 -4.42 13.89
CA ASP A 134 1.70 -5.83 13.51
C ASP A 134 2.49 -6.06 12.22
N LEU A 135 2.75 -7.35 11.92
CA LEU A 135 3.33 -7.78 10.66
C LEU A 135 2.30 -7.71 9.54
N GLY A 136 2.77 -7.39 8.34
CA GLY A 136 1.98 -7.44 7.11
C GLY A 136 2.17 -8.74 6.33
N ASP A 137 1.65 -8.74 5.14
CA ASP A 137 1.70 -9.87 4.22
C ASP A 137 3.09 -9.99 3.58
N MET A 138 3.76 -11.12 3.77
CA MET A 138 5.08 -11.42 3.19
C MET A 138 4.97 -11.61 1.67
N THR A 139 5.94 -11.08 0.93
CA THR A 139 6.06 -11.28 -0.52
C THR A 139 7.34 -12.02 -0.87
N LEU A 140 7.20 -13.05 -1.70
CA LEU A 140 8.31 -13.79 -2.31
C LEU A 140 8.29 -13.56 -3.81
N THR A 141 9.43 -13.19 -4.40
CA THR A 141 9.54 -12.84 -5.82
C THR A 141 10.74 -13.53 -6.45
N VAL A 142 10.54 -14.06 -7.64
CA VAL A 142 11.60 -14.52 -8.54
C VAL A 142 11.67 -13.54 -9.71
N MET A 143 12.87 -13.09 -10.03
CA MET A 143 13.12 -12.16 -11.13
C MET A 143 14.05 -12.79 -12.15
N TYR A 144 13.68 -12.68 -13.42
CA TYR A 144 14.49 -13.09 -14.56
C TYR A 144 15.09 -11.86 -15.24
N THR A 145 16.40 -11.75 -15.23
CA THR A 145 17.19 -10.62 -15.77
C THR A 145 17.96 -11.00 -17.03
N GLY A 146 17.81 -12.25 -17.49
CA GLY A 146 18.50 -12.78 -18.69
C GLY A 146 18.00 -12.25 -20.03
N LEU A 147 17.07 -11.27 -20.01
CA LEU A 147 16.60 -10.60 -21.23
C LEU A 147 17.64 -9.65 -21.83
N SER A 148 18.61 -9.22 -21.03
CA SER A 148 19.72 -8.36 -21.44
C SER A 148 21.03 -8.84 -20.83
N GLN A 149 22.15 -8.64 -21.54
CA GLN A 149 23.48 -9.08 -21.05
C GLN A 149 23.97 -8.29 -19.85
N ASP A 150 23.48 -7.07 -19.66
CA ASP A 150 23.84 -6.13 -18.60
C ASP A 150 22.82 -6.10 -17.44
N MET A 151 21.83 -7.02 -17.45
CA MET A 151 20.74 -7.06 -16.48
C MET A 151 19.86 -5.80 -16.49
N SER A 152 19.90 -5.02 -17.54
CA SER A 152 19.14 -3.76 -17.65
C SER A 152 17.63 -3.97 -17.83
N THR A 153 17.21 -5.18 -18.18
CA THR A 153 15.81 -5.53 -18.40
C THR A 153 15.46 -6.83 -17.68
N GLY A 154 14.38 -6.82 -16.92
CA GLY A 154 13.93 -8.00 -16.20
C GLY A 154 12.42 -8.10 -16.07
N LEU A 155 11.97 -9.34 -15.87
CA LEU A 155 10.60 -9.71 -15.52
C LEU A 155 10.59 -10.35 -14.15
N SER A 156 9.54 -10.13 -13.38
CA SER A 156 9.37 -10.76 -12.08
C SER A 156 8.02 -11.44 -11.93
N LEU A 157 8.01 -12.53 -11.18
CA LEU A 157 6.81 -13.22 -10.74
C LEU A 157 6.93 -13.48 -9.25
N GLY A 158 5.92 -13.06 -8.50
CA GLY A 158 5.89 -13.20 -7.05
C GLY A 158 4.57 -13.70 -6.52
N VAL A 159 4.60 -14.08 -5.26
CA VAL A 159 3.42 -14.42 -4.48
C VAL A 159 3.45 -13.64 -3.16
N LYS A 160 2.35 -12.94 -2.87
CA LYS A 160 2.09 -12.35 -1.55
C LYS A 160 1.32 -13.39 -0.73
N LEU A 161 1.82 -13.70 0.47
CA LEU A 161 1.25 -14.67 1.39
C LEU A 161 0.47 -13.95 2.49
N PRO A 162 -0.69 -14.46 2.94
CA PRO A 162 -1.51 -13.85 4.00
C PRO A 162 -0.92 -14.12 5.39
N THR A 163 0.26 -13.59 5.65
CA THR A 163 0.97 -13.73 6.92
C THR A 163 0.63 -12.63 7.92
N GLY A 164 0.10 -11.51 7.43
CA GLY A 164 -0.31 -10.37 8.25
C GLY A 164 -1.64 -10.59 8.95
N ASN A 165 -1.86 -9.82 10.01
CA ASN A 165 -3.14 -9.81 10.71
C ASN A 165 -4.21 -9.14 9.84
N TYR A 166 -5.27 -9.87 9.53
CA TYR A 166 -6.40 -9.43 8.71
C TYR A 166 -7.74 -9.48 9.43
N THR A 167 -7.76 -9.81 10.72
CA THR A 167 -8.97 -9.88 11.56
C THR A 167 -9.07 -8.76 12.58
N GLY A 168 -8.07 -7.89 12.64
CA GLY A 168 -7.97 -6.80 13.61
C GLY A 168 -7.40 -7.23 14.96
N PRO A 169 -7.05 -6.26 15.82
CA PRO A 169 -6.62 -6.55 17.17
C PRO A 169 -7.80 -7.07 17.99
N THR A 170 -7.54 -8.02 18.86
CA THR A 170 -8.44 -8.40 19.95
C THR A 170 -8.27 -7.39 21.10
N GLY A 171 -8.79 -6.18 20.92
CA GLY A 171 -8.73 -5.12 21.91
C GLY A 171 -10.01 -5.01 22.74
N PRO A 172 -10.07 -4.09 23.71
CA PRO A 172 -11.28 -3.84 24.51
C PRO A 172 -12.46 -3.36 23.64
N LEU A 173 -12.22 -2.90 22.43
CA LEU A 173 -13.22 -2.48 21.45
C LEU A 173 -13.51 -3.57 20.40
N GLY A 174 -12.91 -4.76 20.55
CA GLY A 174 -13.20 -5.92 19.71
C GLY A 174 -12.68 -5.84 18.27
N GLY A 175 -11.82 -4.88 17.95
CA GLY A 175 -11.29 -4.66 16.61
C GLY A 175 -12.23 -3.88 15.68
N ALA A 176 -13.37 -3.40 16.19
CA ALA A 176 -14.34 -2.60 15.45
C ALA A 176 -13.80 -1.20 15.08
N GLU A 177 -12.69 -0.80 15.71
CA GLU A 177 -12.04 0.48 15.50
C GLU A 177 -11.20 0.58 14.21
N PHE A 178 -11.02 -0.52 13.49
CA PHE A 178 -10.21 -0.56 12.26
C PHE A 178 -11.00 -1.12 11.09
N ASP A 179 -11.01 -0.36 10.02
CA ASP A 179 -11.56 -0.81 8.76
C ASP A 179 -10.74 -1.96 8.17
N ARG A 180 -11.40 -2.82 7.42
CA ARG A 180 -10.80 -4.04 6.87
C ARG A 180 -9.59 -3.75 6.00
N ASP A 181 -9.58 -2.67 5.24
CA ASP A 181 -8.50 -2.23 4.37
C ASP A 181 -7.39 -1.47 5.11
N THR A 182 -7.64 -1.08 6.36
CA THR A 182 -6.62 -0.45 7.23
C THR A 182 -5.79 -1.47 7.99
N LEU A 183 -6.15 -2.76 7.97
CA LEU A 183 -5.41 -3.82 8.64
C LEU A 183 -4.07 -4.12 7.94
N PRO A 184 -3.04 -4.61 8.67
CA PRO A 184 -1.74 -4.96 8.12
C PRO A 184 -1.78 -6.08 7.09
N GLY A 185 -2.66 -7.04 7.25
CA GLY A 185 -2.86 -8.15 6.33
C GLY A 185 -4.16 -8.05 5.57
N THR A 186 -4.17 -8.53 4.33
CA THR A 186 -5.36 -8.58 3.49
C THR A 186 -6.13 -9.91 3.64
N GLY A 187 -5.47 -10.94 4.19
CA GLY A 187 -6.02 -12.30 4.21
C GLY A 187 -6.07 -12.97 2.84
N SER A 188 -5.55 -12.32 1.79
CA SER A 188 -5.51 -12.86 0.44
C SER A 188 -4.13 -13.40 0.09
N THR A 189 -4.08 -14.44 -0.75
CA THR A 189 -2.88 -14.84 -1.46
C THR A 189 -2.91 -14.21 -2.84
N ASP A 190 -1.94 -13.36 -3.15
CA ASP A 190 -1.93 -12.60 -4.39
C ASP A 190 -0.80 -13.05 -5.29
N VAL A 191 -1.04 -12.99 -6.60
CA VAL A 191 0.00 -13.09 -7.62
C VAL A 191 0.50 -11.69 -7.94
N VAL A 192 1.82 -11.56 -8.04
CA VAL A 192 2.51 -10.30 -8.35
C VAL A 192 3.34 -10.50 -9.61
N ILE A 193 3.12 -9.66 -10.60
CA ILE A 193 3.87 -9.68 -11.87
C ILE A 193 4.54 -8.33 -12.02
N GLY A 194 5.81 -8.31 -12.40
CA GLY A 194 6.53 -7.06 -12.59
C GLY A 194 7.49 -7.09 -13.78
N ALA A 195 7.89 -5.90 -14.18
CA ALA A 195 8.92 -5.68 -15.18
C ALA A 195 9.71 -4.42 -14.85
N TYR A 196 10.97 -4.38 -15.25
CA TYR A 196 11.79 -3.17 -15.19
C TYR A 196 12.69 -3.05 -16.42
N HIS A 197 13.07 -1.81 -16.68
CA HIS A 197 14.11 -1.48 -17.66
C HIS A 197 14.93 -0.29 -17.16
N ILE A 198 16.25 -0.34 -17.35
CA ILE A 198 17.19 0.74 -17.03
C ILE A 198 18.01 1.03 -18.29
N GLY A 199 18.20 2.29 -18.65
CA GLY A 199 18.99 2.68 -19.82
C GLY A 199 19.85 3.90 -19.56
N GLY A 200 21.09 3.89 -20.09
CA GLY A 200 21.96 5.04 -20.09
C GLY A 200 21.51 6.07 -21.14
N LEU A 201 21.61 7.36 -20.80
CA LEU A 201 21.31 8.47 -21.69
C LEU A 201 22.58 9.16 -22.22
N ASN A 202 23.74 8.85 -21.65
CA ASN A 202 25.05 9.33 -22.07
C ASN A 202 26.08 8.18 -22.10
N SER A 203 27.22 8.43 -22.72
CA SER A 203 28.24 7.41 -23.00
C SER A 203 28.89 6.77 -21.77
N ASP A 204 28.90 7.46 -20.63
CA ASP A 204 29.45 6.99 -19.37
C ASP A 204 28.37 6.47 -18.39
N ASN A 205 27.09 6.43 -18.83
CA ASN A 205 25.95 6.03 -18.04
C ASN A 205 25.78 6.82 -16.72
N SER A 206 26.40 8.00 -16.59
CA SER A 206 26.21 8.86 -15.43
C SER A 206 24.80 9.46 -15.40
N LEU A 207 24.20 9.70 -16.56
CA LEU A 207 22.78 10.02 -16.70
C LEU A 207 22.05 8.79 -17.22
N ALA A 208 21.06 8.32 -16.47
CA ALA A 208 20.28 7.14 -16.83
C ALA A 208 18.78 7.36 -16.56
N TYR A 209 17.96 6.56 -17.19
CA TYR A 209 16.55 6.46 -16.90
C TYR A 209 16.21 5.05 -16.43
N PHE A 210 15.10 4.94 -15.72
CA PHE A 210 14.51 3.63 -15.42
C PHE A 210 13.00 3.69 -15.60
N ALA A 211 12.43 2.53 -15.90
CA ALA A 211 10.99 2.30 -15.95
C ALA A 211 10.67 1.01 -15.20
N GLN A 212 9.61 1.01 -14.42
CA GLN A 212 9.12 -0.16 -13.67
C GLN A 212 7.62 -0.24 -13.75
N ALA A 213 7.10 -1.46 -13.77
CA ALA A 213 5.67 -1.73 -13.61
C ALA A 213 5.49 -2.98 -12.75
N ARG A 214 4.44 -2.97 -11.91
CA ARG A 214 4.04 -4.08 -11.05
C ARG A 214 2.54 -4.18 -11.04
N TYR A 215 2.01 -5.36 -11.30
CA TYR A 215 0.60 -5.68 -11.20
C TYR A 215 0.40 -6.78 -10.17
N GLN A 216 -0.57 -6.58 -9.28
CA GLN A 216 -0.91 -7.50 -8.20
C GLN A 216 -2.40 -7.75 -8.20
N PHE A 217 -2.79 -9.03 -8.06
CA PHE A 217 -4.19 -9.42 -7.96
C PHE A 217 -4.37 -10.59 -6.99
N ALA A 218 -5.49 -10.60 -6.27
CA ALA A 218 -5.82 -11.65 -5.33
C ALA A 218 -6.26 -12.92 -6.07
N ALA A 219 -5.47 -14.00 -5.94
CA ALA A 219 -5.80 -15.33 -6.48
C ALA A 219 -6.71 -16.10 -5.50
N LEU A 220 -6.45 -16.01 -4.19
CA LEU A 220 -7.24 -16.61 -3.12
C LEU A 220 -7.60 -15.54 -2.09
N THR A 221 -8.81 -15.60 -1.56
CA THR A 221 -9.32 -14.63 -0.59
C THR A 221 -9.91 -15.32 0.64
N ARG A 222 -10.04 -14.58 1.74
CA ARG A 222 -10.60 -15.06 3.02
C ARG A 222 -11.57 -14.05 3.59
N ASN A 223 -12.49 -14.51 4.43
CA ASN A 223 -13.43 -13.68 5.19
C ASN A 223 -14.24 -12.73 4.29
N ASP A 224 -14.66 -13.23 3.13
CA ASP A 224 -15.52 -12.48 2.21
C ASP A 224 -15.01 -11.07 1.88
N TYR A 225 -13.67 -10.94 1.81
CA TYR A 225 -12.97 -9.72 1.43
C TYR A 225 -11.98 -10.01 0.32
N ARG A 226 -12.11 -9.27 -0.77
CA ARG A 226 -11.18 -9.29 -1.90
C ARG A 226 -10.61 -7.89 -2.07
N PRO A 227 -9.31 -7.67 -1.83
CA PRO A 227 -8.66 -6.40 -2.15
C PRO A 227 -8.71 -6.14 -3.65
N GLY A 228 -8.88 -4.88 -4.03
CA GLY A 228 -8.81 -4.44 -5.41
C GLY A 228 -7.45 -4.76 -6.03
N ASN A 229 -7.44 -5.07 -7.32
CA ASN A 229 -6.19 -5.27 -8.05
C ASN A 229 -5.39 -3.96 -8.11
N ASP A 230 -4.07 -4.06 -7.99
CA ASP A 230 -3.15 -2.93 -7.99
C ASP A 230 -2.26 -2.95 -9.23
N LEU A 231 -2.20 -1.81 -9.95
CA LEU A 231 -1.20 -1.53 -10.98
C LEU A 231 -0.36 -0.34 -10.54
N ASN A 232 0.91 -0.57 -10.32
CA ASN A 232 1.88 0.45 -9.95
C ASN A 232 2.97 0.56 -11.01
N GLY A 233 3.44 1.78 -11.25
CA GLY A 233 4.54 2.03 -12.18
C GLY A 233 5.40 3.20 -11.74
N ALA A 234 6.65 3.18 -12.11
CA ALA A 234 7.57 4.29 -11.90
C ALA A 234 8.40 4.56 -13.15
N LEU A 235 8.62 5.83 -13.41
CA LEU A 235 9.51 6.33 -14.46
C LEU A 235 10.43 7.39 -13.86
N GLY A 236 11.74 7.20 -13.96
CA GLY A 236 12.67 8.12 -13.32
C GLY A 236 13.92 8.39 -14.11
N LEU A 237 14.56 9.49 -13.73
CA LEU A 237 15.87 9.92 -14.21
C LEU A 237 16.83 9.94 -13.01
N THR A 238 18.04 9.45 -13.24
CA THR A 238 19.10 9.40 -12.24
C THR A 238 20.36 10.07 -12.79
N TRP A 239 21.07 10.77 -11.93
CA TRP A 239 22.34 11.38 -12.29
C TRP A 239 23.42 11.02 -11.28
N SER A 240 24.37 10.15 -11.66
CA SER A 240 25.40 9.62 -10.77
C SER A 240 26.67 10.43 -10.81
N PHE A 241 27.18 10.78 -9.63
CA PHE A 241 28.44 11.46 -9.43
C PHE A 241 29.37 10.63 -8.58
N SER A 242 30.62 10.48 -8.97
CA SER A 242 31.66 9.85 -8.17
C SER A 242 32.87 10.78 -8.13
N ALA A 243 33.36 11.11 -6.94
CA ALA A 243 34.62 11.83 -6.82
C ALA A 243 35.79 10.91 -7.22
N ARG A 244 36.75 11.43 -7.98
CA ARG A 244 37.89 10.66 -8.46
C ARG A 244 38.69 10.06 -7.28
N GLY A 245 38.81 8.74 -7.28
CA GLY A 245 39.48 8.00 -6.19
C GLY A 245 38.64 7.78 -4.94
N SER A 246 37.35 8.16 -4.94
CA SER A 246 36.43 7.92 -3.84
C SER A 246 35.60 6.66 -4.08
N GLN A 247 35.29 5.93 -3.00
CA GLN A 247 34.29 4.85 -3.02
C GLN A 247 32.87 5.38 -2.83
N ILE A 248 32.71 6.70 -2.79
CA ILE A 248 31.43 7.35 -2.60
C ILE A 248 30.83 7.69 -3.97
N ARG A 249 29.61 7.21 -4.24
CA ARG A 249 28.79 7.62 -5.36
C ARG A 249 27.54 8.28 -4.83
N VAL A 250 27.19 9.45 -5.33
CA VAL A 250 25.94 10.17 -5.02
C VAL A 250 25.11 10.23 -6.29
N THR A 251 23.88 9.78 -6.20
CA THR A 251 22.95 9.69 -7.32
C THR A 251 21.65 10.41 -6.96
N PRO A 252 21.53 11.74 -7.17
CA PRO A 252 20.23 12.39 -7.16
C PRO A 252 19.37 11.84 -8.29
N LEU A 253 18.07 11.83 -8.02
CA LEU A 253 17.07 11.31 -8.93
C LEU A 253 15.75 12.07 -8.82
N VAL A 254 14.97 11.98 -9.86
CA VAL A 254 13.57 12.40 -9.86
C VAL A 254 12.76 11.32 -10.56
N GLN A 255 11.60 11.01 -9.99
CA GLN A 255 10.72 9.97 -10.55
C GLN A 255 9.26 10.39 -10.50
N LEU A 256 8.49 9.86 -11.44
CA LEU A 256 7.04 9.84 -11.41
C LEU A 256 6.60 8.43 -11.01
N ILE A 257 5.74 8.35 -9.99
CA ILE A 257 5.17 7.09 -9.52
C ILE A 257 3.67 7.13 -9.77
N GLY A 258 3.18 6.23 -10.61
CA GLY A 258 1.76 6.05 -10.89
C GLY A 258 1.20 4.86 -10.14
N SER A 259 -0.01 5.00 -9.60
CA SER A 259 -0.71 3.91 -8.94
C SER A 259 -2.19 3.93 -9.30
N TYR A 260 -2.71 2.77 -9.65
CA TYR A 260 -4.12 2.50 -9.87
C TYR A 260 -4.53 1.28 -9.05
N ARG A 261 -5.52 1.45 -8.18
CA ARG A 261 -6.13 0.37 -7.43
C ARG A 261 -7.61 0.30 -7.76
N GLU A 262 -8.09 -0.90 -8.06
CA GLU A 262 -9.51 -1.19 -8.22
C GLU A 262 -10.24 -1.10 -6.88
N ARG A 263 -11.57 -1.11 -6.93
CA ARG A 263 -12.40 -1.17 -5.73
C ARG A 263 -12.25 -2.53 -5.06
N ASP A 264 -12.27 -2.53 -3.74
CA ASP A 264 -12.38 -3.76 -2.95
C ASP A 264 -13.77 -4.36 -3.12
N SER A 265 -13.92 -5.66 -2.88
CA SER A 265 -15.17 -6.38 -3.06
C SER A 265 -15.35 -7.50 -2.03
N GLY A 266 -16.59 -7.95 -1.85
CA GLY A 266 -17.00 -8.91 -0.83
C GLY A 266 -17.88 -8.29 0.23
N ALA A 267 -18.49 -9.10 1.10
CA ALA A 267 -19.42 -8.64 2.12
C ALA A 267 -18.72 -7.80 3.22
N ASN A 268 -17.42 -8.02 3.43
CA ASN A 268 -16.60 -7.29 4.40
C ASN A 268 -15.72 -6.21 3.75
N ALA A 269 -16.10 -5.69 2.60
CA ALA A 269 -15.42 -4.58 1.92
C ALA A 269 -16.32 -3.34 1.90
N ASP A 270 -15.70 -2.17 1.76
CA ASP A 270 -16.40 -0.94 1.36
C ASP A 270 -16.07 -0.61 -0.11
N PRO A 271 -16.83 -1.15 -1.08
CA PRO A 271 -16.55 -0.90 -2.49
C PRO A 271 -16.80 0.54 -2.91
N LEU A 272 -17.59 1.30 -2.18
CA LEU A 272 -17.93 2.68 -2.54
C LEU A 272 -16.77 3.62 -2.22
N ASN A 273 -16.11 3.44 -1.08
CA ASN A 273 -15.02 4.30 -0.62
C ASN A 273 -13.64 3.64 -0.78
N SER A 274 -13.47 2.63 -1.63
CA SER A 274 -12.19 1.99 -1.91
C SER A 274 -11.74 2.18 -3.36
N GLY A 275 -10.44 1.98 -3.59
CA GLY A 275 -9.82 2.15 -4.91
C GLY A 275 -9.51 3.61 -5.26
N TYR A 276 -8.41 3.80 -5.97
CA TYR A 276 -7.87 5.14 -6.26
C TYR A 276 -7.00 5.16 -7.52
N ARG A 277 -6.65 6.36 -7.96
CA ARG A 277 -5.63 6.64 -8.98
C ARG A 277 -4.75 7.77 -8.48
N ARG A 278 -3.43 7.60 -8.56
CA ARG A 278 -2.47 8.62 -8.11
C ARG A 278 -1.31 8.74 -9.07
N LEU A 279 -0.79 9.95 -9.16
CA LEU A 279 0.49 10.25 -9.77
C LEU A 279 1.28 11.10 -8.79
N LEU A 280 2.47 10.64 -8.42
CA LEU A 280 3.36 11.28 -7.47
C LEU A 280 4.62 11.74 -8.20
N LEU A 281 5.10 12.93 -7.86
CA LEU A 281 6.44 13.40 -8.20
C LEU A 281 7.34 13.16 -6.99
N ALA A 282 8.44 12.42 -7.18
CA ALA A 282 9.31 12.02 -6.09
C ALA A 282 10.79 12.35 -6.39
N PRO A 283 11.28 13.52 -5.97
CA PRO A 283 12.71 13.77 -5.88
C PRO A 283 13.35 12.94 -4.78
N GLY A 284 14.54 12.42 -5.05
CA GLY A 284 15.26 11.57 -4.11
C GLY A 284 16.76 11.57 -4.34
N VAL A 285 17.47 10.84 -3.51
CA VAL A 285 18.92 10.64 -3.62
C VAL A 285 19.30 9.26 -3.14
N GLU A 286 20.23 8.63 -3.84
CA GLU A 286 20.97 7.46 -3.37
C GLU A 286 22.42 7.84 -3.10
N VAL A 287 22.97 7.37 -1.99
CA VAL A 287 24.40 7.47 -1.65
C VAL A 287 24.94 6.06 -1.47
N ARG A 288 25.91 5.68 -2.30
CA ARG A 288 26.62 4.40 -2.19
C ARG A 288 28.00 4.60 -1.56
N LEU A 289 28.29 3.83 -0.53
CA LEU A 289 29.53 3.80 0.24
C LEU A 289 30.08 2.37 0.20
N GLY A 290 30.82 2.04 -0.85
CA GLY A 290 31.26 0.66 -1.07
C GLY A 290 30.09 -0.31 -1.19
N LYS A 291 29.91 -1.17 -0.20
CA LYS A 291 28.82 -2.17 -0.14
C LYS A 291 27.52 -1.64 0.50
N VAL A 292 27.54 -0.46 1.07
CA VAL A 292 26.37 0.14 1.73
C VAL A 292 25.70 1.13 0.79
N ARG A 293 24.37 1.07 0.69
CA ARG A 293 23.53 2.00 -0.06
C ARG A 293 22.51 2.64 0.87
N LEU A 294 22.43 3.96 0.81
CA LEU A 294 21.45 4.78 1.49
C LEU A 294 20.58 5.45 0.44
N TYR A 295 19.28 5.30 0.54
CA TYR A 295 18.32 5.92 -0.34
C TYR A 295 17.29 6.72 0.46
N ALA A 296 16.86 7.86 -0.05
CA ALA A 296 15.72 8.59 0.47
C ALA A 296 15.00 9.36 -0.64
N ASP A 297 13.68 9.44 -0.54
CA ASP A 297 12.84 10.31 -1.36
C ASP A 297 11.69 10.94 -0.57
N VAL A 298 11.09 11.95 -1.18
CA VAL A 298 9.84 12.56 -0.72
C VAL A 298 8.88 12.57 -1.89
N GLU A 299 7.69 11.99 -1.70
CA GLU A 299 6.70 11.79 -2.75
C GLU A 299 5.55 12.80 -2.58
N PHE A 300 5.31 13.61 -3.61
CA PHE A 300 4.26 14.65 -3.64
C PHE A 300 3.18 14.26 -4.64
N PRO A 301 1.90 14.09 -4.20
CA PRO A 301 0.81 13.86 -5.13
C PRO A 301 0.62 15.08 -6.06
N ILE A 302 0.80 14.88 -7.36
CA ILE A 302 0.52 15.88 -8.40
C ILE A 302 -0.82 15.63 -9.09
N TYR A 303 -1.34 14.42 -8.98
CA TYR A 303 -2.69 14.02 -9.34
C TYR A 303 -3.17 12.93 -8.40
N GLN A 304 -4.43 13.03 -7.96
CA GLN A 304 -5.10 11.96 -7.22
C GLN A 304 -6.60 11.98 -7.49
N PHE A 305 -7.14 10.79 -7.52
CA PHE A 305 -8.57 10.52 -7.65
C PHE A 305 -8.91 9.39 -6.68
N THR A 306 -9.97 9.58 -5.90
CA THR A 306 -10.50 8.56 -5.00
C THR A 306 -11.94 8.27 -5.34
N ASN A 307 -12.35 7.01 -5.23
CA ASN A 307 -13.77 6.70 -5.25
C ASN A 307 -14.41 7.17 -3.94
N ALA A 308 -15.68 7.51 -4.00
CA ALA A 308 -16.45 7.90 -2.84
C ALA A 308 -17.90 7.42 -2.97
N ALA A 309 -18.55 7.16 -1.86
CA ALA A 309 -20.02 7.05 -1.80
C ALA A 309 -20.64 8.38 -2.19
N ALA A 310 -21.83 8.37 -2.78
CA ALA A 310 -22.56 9.61 -3.05
C ALA A 310 -22.91 10.29 -1.72
N SER A 311 -22.68 11.60 -1.63
CA SER A 311 -23.01 12.39 -0.44
C SER A 311 -24.46 12.17 0.00
N GLY A 312 -24.67 11.86 1.28
CA GLY A 312 -25.99 11.57 1.87
C GLY A 312 -26.49 10.14 1.66
N THR A 313 -25.73 9.23 1.06
CA THR A 313 -26.10 7.80 0.92
C THR A 313 -25.44 6.91 1.98
N SER A 314 -24.42 7.40 2.68
CA SER A 314 -23.76 6.77 3.82
C SER A 314 -23.33 7.84 4.82
N ASP A 315 -23.04 7.44 6.06
CA ASP A 315 -22.52 8.32 7.11
C ASP A 315 -21.08 8.78 6.82
N THR A 316 -20.46 8.19 5.81
CA THR A 316 -19.10 8.49 5.39
C THR A 316 -18.99 8.58 3.88
N SER A 317 -18.43 9.67 3.39
CA SER A 317 -18.12 9.91 1.99
C SER A 317 -16.69 10.38 1.84
N GLY A 318 -15.97 9.80 0.85
CA GLY A 318 -14.59 10.13 0.56
C GLY A 318 -13.59 9.15 1.19
N GLN A 319 -12.33 9.42 0.93
CA GLN A 319 -11.20 8.64 1.45
C GLN A 319 -10.13 9.59 1.99
N LEU A 320 -9.48 9.20 3.09
CA LEU A 320 -8.35 9.97 3.59
C LEU A 320 -7.12 9.78 2.71
N VAL A 321 -6.50 10.89 2.32
CA VAL A 321 -5.26 10.92 1.55
C VAL A 321 -4.15 11.65 2.27
N ALA A 322 -2.89 11.29 1.94
CA ALA A 322 -1.71 11.98 2.41
C ALA A 322 -1.29 13.06 1.41
N SER A 323 -0.87 14.22 1.93
CA SER A 323 -0.28 15.30 1.13
C SER A 323 1.18 15.02 0.74
N THR A 324 1.85 14.13 1.46
CA THR A 324 3.27 13.83 1.28
C THR A 324 3.55 12.45 1.86
N LEU A 325 4.38 11.67 1.16
CA LEU A 325 4.93 10.42 1.65
C LEU A 325 6.45 10.57 1.75
N PHE A 326 7.05 9.87 2.68
CA PHE A 326 8.50 9.82 2.86
C PHE A 326 8.97 8.37 2.81
N LYS A 327 10.08 8.12 2.14
CA LYS A 327 10.72 6.80 2.05
C LYS A 327 12.22 6.92 2.28
N ALA A 328 12.78 6.03 3.08
CA ALA A 328 14.22 5.87 3.25
C ALA A 328 14.57 4.39 3.27
N GLN A 329 15.73 4.02 2.73
CA GLN A 329 16.21 2.64 2.69
C GLN A 329 17.71 2.57 2.98
N LEU A 330 18.09 1.62 3.79
CA LEU A 330 19.45 1.19 4.00
C LEU A 330 19.62 -0.21 3.41
N ALA A 331 20.59 -0.40 2.53
CA ALA A 331 20.91 -1.71 1.95
C ALA A 331 22.40 -2.01 2.11
N CYS A 332 22.72 -3.30 2.25
CA CYS A 332 24.09 -3.80 2.33
C CYS A 332 24.25 -5.01 1.39
N ASP A 333 25.27 -4.94 0.54
CA ASP A 333 25.62 -6.00 -0.41
C ASP A 333 26.78 -6.85 0.17
N PHE A 334 26.71 -8.19 0.05
CA PHE A 334 27.68 -9.14 0.63
C PHE A 334 28.46 -9.90 -0.42
#